data_085552b9e37bfd171651583273400e67
#
_entry.id   085552b9e37bfd171651583273400e67
#
_cell.length_a   1.000
_cell.length_b   1.000
_cell.length_c   1.000
_cell.angle_alpha   90.00
_cell.angle_beta   90.00
_cell.angle_gamma   90.00
#
_symmetry.space_group_name_H-M   'P 1'
#
loop_
_entity.id
_entity.type
_entity.pdbx_description
1 polymer ?
#
loop_
_entity_poly.entity_id
_entity_poly.type
_entity_poly.pdbx_seq_one_letter_code
_entity_poly.pdbx_strand_id
1 'polypeptide(L)'
;MTADDEIRRGVRAQAILADPLVEEAFAALEAQCIDEWRRAPARDVEGRERLWLMLKLAERLQQHFASLVENGRLAGERIAALERARKLRLFG
;
A
#
# COMPACT_ATOMS: atom_id res chain seq x y z
N MET A 1 1.09 -19.00 3.77
CA MET A 1 1.22 -17.88 4.72
C MET A 1 0.13 -18.01 5.78
N THR A 2 0.51 -17.95 7.04
CA THR A 2 -0.45 -18.03 8.16
C THR A 2 -1.09 -16.68 8.43
N ALA A 3 -2.20 -16.68 9.21
CA ALA A 3 -2.84 -15.46 9.64
C ALA A 3 -1.91 -14.57 10.48
N ASP A 4 -1.09 -15.19 11.34
CA ASP A 4 -0.09 -14.45 12.13
C ASP A 4 0.95 -13.76 11.25
N ASP A 5 1.40 -14.43 10.19
CA ASP A 5 2.31 -13.83 9.20
C ASP A 5 1.66 -12.65 8.50
N GLU A 6 0.40 -12.78 8.11
CA GLU A 6 -0.35 -11.69 7.47
C GLU A 6 -0.51 -10.49 8.39
N ILE A 7 -0.77 -10.72 9.67
CA ILE A 7 -0.88 -9.65 10.68
C ILE A 7 0.45 -8.93 10.84
N ARG A 8 1.56 -9.69 11.01
CA ARG A 8 2.88 -9.08 11.17
C ARG A 8 3.32 -8.29 9.95
N ARG A 9 3.06 -8.81 8.76
CA ARG A 9 3.35 -8.12 7.51
C ARG A 9 2.52 -6.85 7.37
N GLY A 10 1.26 -6.90 7.77
CA GLY A 10 0.37 -5.73 7.76
C GLY A 10 0.88 -4.62 8.68
N VAL A 11 1.33 -4.97 9.88
CA VAL A 11 1.91 -4.02 10.84
C VAL A 11 3.18 -3.37 10.26
N ARG A 12 4.06 -4.17 9.66
CA ARG A 12 5.28 -3.65 9.02
C ARG A 12 4.97 -2.74 7.84
N ALA A 13 4.00 -3.13 7.01
CA ALA A 13 3.58 -2.31 5.87
C ALA A 13 2.99 -0.97 6.33
N GLN A 14 2.19 -0.98 7.40
CA GLN A 14 1.65 0.24 7.99
C GLN A 14 2.77 1.16 8.48
N ALA A 15 3.78 0.60 9.13
CA ALA A 15 4.93 1.37 9.61
C ALA A 15 5.71 2.00 8.44
N ILE A 16 5.87 1.28 7.33
CA ILE A 16 6.53 1.80 6.13
C ILE A 16 5.72 2.97 5.56
N LEU A 17 4.41 2.80 5.39
CA LEU A 17 3.56 3.85 4.84
C LEU A 17 3.48 5.09 5.73
N ALA A 18 3.62 4.92 7.04
CA ALA A 18 3.57 6.01 8.02
C ALA A 18 4.94 6.68 8.23
N ASP A 19 6.03 6.11 7.69
CA ASP A 19 7.36 6.70 7.82
C ASP A 19 7.42 8.02 7.05
N PRO A 20 7.76 9.14 7.71
CA PRO A 20 7.80 10.45 7.04
C PRO A 20 8.74 10.53 5.85
N LEU A 21 9.87 9.80 5.88
CA LEU A 21 10.80 9.78 4.74
C LEU A 21 10.21 9.02 3.55
N VAL A 22 9.44 7.97 3.79
CA VAL A 22 8.75 7.22 2.74
C VAL A 22 7.64 8.07 2.13
N GLU A 23 6.84 8.74 2.95
CA GLU A 23 5.81 9.67 2.48
C GLU A 23 6.41 10.78 1.63
N GLU A 24 7.51 11.38 2.10
CA GLU A 24 8.25 12.39 1.36
C GLU A 24 8.76 11.86 0.02
N ALA A 25 9.30 10.64 -0.01
CA ALA A 25 9.84 10.03 -1.22
C ALA A 25 8.75 9.84 -2.30
N PHE A 26 7.59 9.34 -1.91
CA PHE A 26 6.46 9.17 -2.84
C PHE A 26 5.94 10.52 -3.33
N ALA A 27 5.80 11.48 -2.44
CA ALA A 27 5.34 12.83 -2.80
C ALA A 27 6.34 13.52 -3.74
N ALA A 28 7.64 13.38 -3.48
CA ALA A 28 8.69 13.95 -4.32
C ALA A 28 8.69 13.33 -5.72
N LEU A 29 8.55 12.00 -5.80
CA LEU A 29 8.50 11.30 -7.09
C LEU A 29 7.29 11.75 -7.91
N GLU A 30 6.13 11.83 -7.29
CA GLU A 30 4.91 12.31 -7.94
C GLU A 30 5.09 13.74 -8.45
N ALA A 31 5.59 14.63 -7.62
CA ALA A 31 5.80 16.02 -7.99
C ALA A 31 6.81 16.16 -9.15
N GLN A 32 7.88 15.38 -9.15
CA GLN A 32 8.88 15.36 -10.23
C GLN A 32 8.27 14.87 -11.53
N CYS A 33 7.49 13.81 -11.52
CA CYS A 33 6.84 13.29 -12.72
C CYS A 33 5.85 14.31 -13.31
N ILE A 34 5.06 14.95 -12.47
CA ILE A 34 4.10 15.97 -12.92
C ILE A 34 4.83 17.19 -13.50
N ASP A 35 5.88 17.63 -12.83
CA ASP A 35 6.66 18.79 -13.26
C ASP A 35 7.34 18.55 -14.62
N GLU A 36 7.97 17.40 -14.80
CA GLU A 36 8.58 17.00 -16.07
C GLU A 36 7.52 16.85 -17.17
N TRP A 37 6.35 16.32 -16.83
CA TRP A 37 5.24 16.18 -17.78
C TRP A 37 4.75 17.56 -18.27
N ARG A 38 4.63 18.52 -17.35
CA ARG A 38 4.24 19.90 -17.72
C ARG A 38 5.25 20.58 -18.65
N ARG A 39 6.53 20.28 -18.49
CA ARG A 39 7.61 20.85 -19.31
C ARG A 39 7.82 20.10 -20.62
N ALA A 40 7.35 18.85 -20.73
CA ALA A 40 7.54 18.05 -21.92
C ALA A 40 6.77 18.64 -23.10
N PRO A 41 7.41 18.75 -24.30
CA PRO A 41 6.71 19.22 -25.49
C PRO A 41 5.53 18.29 -25.83
N ALA A 42 4.44 18.88 -26.32
CA ALA A 42 3.26 18.08 -26.69
C ALA A 42 3.58 17.01 -27.73
N ARG A 43 4.54 17.25 -28.60
CA ARG A 43 5.00 16.31 -29.64
C ARG A 43 5.81 15.11 -29.11
N ASP A 44 6.32 15.22 -27.88
CA ASP A 44 7.09 14.14 -27.25
C ASP A 44 6.12 13.15 -26.57
N VAL A 45 5.40 12.41 -27.40
CA VAL A 45 4.39 11.46 -26.94
C VAL A 45 5.02 10.34 -26.10
N GLU A 46 6.15 9.80 -26.53
CA GLU A 46 6.83 8.72 -25.81
C GLU A 46 7.35 9.16 -24.45
N GLY A 47 7.94 10.35 -24.35
CA GLY A 47 8.41 10.90 -23.10
C GLY A 47 7.28 11.14 -22.09
N ARG A 48 6.18 11.71 -22.58
CA ARG A 48 4.98 11.97 -21.76
C ARG A 48 4.34 10.66 -21.27
N GLU A 49 4.24 9.65 -22.13
CA GLU A 49 3.72 8.34 -21.76
C GLU A 49 4.61 7.64 -20.73
N ARG A 50 5.93 7.76 -20.88
CA ARG A 50 6.90 7.19 -19.91
C ARG A 50 6.71 7.78 -18.52
N LEU A 51 6.51 9.10 -18.42
CA LEU A 51 6.25 9.77 -17.14
C LEU A 51 4.94 9.31 -16.51
N TRP A 52 3.91 9.13 -17.33
CA TRP A 52 2.63 8.59 -16.86
C TRP A 52 2.79 7.17 -16.30
N LEU A 53 3.55 6.32 -16.99
CA LEU A 53 3.83 4.95 -16.52
C LEU A 53 4.60 4.96 -15.21
N MET A 54 5.59 5.84 -15.05
CA MET A 54 6.33 5.98 -13.80
C MET A 54 5.42 6.36 -12.64
N LEU A 55 4.51 7.29 -12.87
CA LEU A 55 3.53 7.72 -11.86
C LEU A 55 2.61 6.54 -11.48
N LYS A 56 2.15 5.78 -12.46
CA LYS A 56 1.31 4.60 -12.20
C LYS A 56 2.04 3.50 -11.45
N LEU A 57 3.33 3.31 -11.71
CA LEU A 57 4.16 2.35 -10.97
C LEU A 57 4.31 2.77 -9.50
N ALA A 58 4.52 4.05 -9.24
CA ALA A 58 4.59 4.56 -7.87
C ALA A 58 3.28 4.32 -7.11
N GLU A 59 2.14 4.58 -7.75
CA GLU A 59 0.82 4.32 -7.19
C GLU A 59 0.62 2.82 -6.89
N ARG A 60 1.04 1.95 -7.80
CA ARG A 60 0.95 0.49 -7.60
C ARG A 60 1.78 0.01 -6.43
N LEU A 61 2.96 0.58 -6.24
CA LEU A 61 3.80 0.22 -5.11
C LEU A 61 3.13 0.62 -3.79
N GLN A 62 2.56 1.82 -3.70
CA GLN A 62 1.81 2.25 -2.53
C GLN A 62 0.61 1.34 -2.27
N GLN A 63 -0.13 0.98 -3.31
CA GLN A 63 -1.27 0.06 -3.22
C GLN A 63 -0.86 -1.33 -2.75
N HIS A 64 0.32 -1.80 -3.13
CA HIS A 64 0.84 -3.08 -2.66
C HIS A 64 0.99 -3.08 -1.13
N PHE A 65 1.61 -2.04 -0.58
CA PHE A 65 1.73 -1.91 0.88
C PHE A 65 0.36 -1.77 1.54
N ALA A 66 -0.53 -0.97 0.96
CA ALA A 66 -1.89 -0.80 1.48
C ALA A 66 -2.66 -2.13 1.50
N SER A 67 -2.47 -2.98 0.50
CA SER A 67 -3.10 -4.30 0.48
C SER A 67 -2.58 -5.22 1.58
N LEU A 68 -1.29 -5.13 1.92
CA LEU A 68 -0.72 -5.88 3.04
C LEU A 68 -1.32 -5.44 4.39
N VAL A 69 -1.54 -4.14 4.55
CA VAL A 69 -2.21 -3.58 5.74
C VAL A 69 -3.63 -4.16 5.84
N GLU A 70 -4.39 -4.13 4.75
CA GLU A 70 -5.76 -4.63 4.72
C GLU A 70 -5.83 -6.15 4.96
N ASN A 71 -4.94 -6.92 4.36
CA ASN A 71 -4.86 -8.37 4.59
C ASN A 71 -4.57 -8.69 6.05
N GLY A 72 -3.70 -7.92 6.68
CA GLY A 72 -3.40 -8.07 8.11
C GLY A 72 -4.60 -7.76 8.99
N ARG A 73 -5.34 -6.70 8.66
CA ARG A 73 -6.57 -6.32 9.36
C ARG A 73 -7.62 -7.43 9.27
N LEU A 74 -7.84 -7.96 8.07
CA LEU A 74 -8.80 -9.03 7.84
C LEU A 74 -8.41 -10.33 8.56
N ALA A 75 -7.12 -10.66 8.56
CA ALA A 75 -6.61 -11.82 9.29
C ALA A 75 -6.86 -11.68 10.79
N GLY A 76 -6.64 -10.50 11.34
CA GLY A 76 -6.93 -10.19 12.75
C GLY A 76 -8.41 -10.33 13.09
N GLU A 77 -9.29 -9.86 12.21
CA GLU A 77 -10.73 -10.02 12.39
C GLU A 77 -11.17 -11.49 12.37
N ARG A 78 -10.58 -12.29 11.48
CA ARG A 78 -10.88 -13.73 11.41
C ARG A 78 -10.47 -14.43 12.70
N ILE A 79 -9.29 -14.13 13.24
CA ILE A 79 -8.83 -14.71 14.51
C ILE A 79 -9.77 -14.31 15.65
N ALA A 80 -10.12 -13.03 15.73
CA ALA A 80 -11.03 -12.53 16.76
C ALA A 80 -12.41 -13.19 16.67
N ALA A 81 -12.92 -13.40 15.47
CA ALA A 81 -14.20 -14.09 15.25
C ALA A 81 -14.15 -15.55 15.70
N LEU A 82 -13.04 -16.25 15.38
CA LEU A 82 -12.85 -17.64 15.80
C LEU A 82 -12.77 -17.75 17.33
N GLU A 83 -12.08 -16.84 17.98
CA GLU A 83 -11.97 -16.82 19.44
C GLU A 83 -13.32 -16.55 20.11
N ARG A 84 -14.10 -15.63 19.56
CA ARG A 84 -15.47 -15.37 20.07
C ARG A 84 -16.34 -16.61 19.94
N ALA A 85 -16.30 -17.30 18.80
CA ALA A 85 -17.04 -18.54 18.57
C ALA A 85 -16.62 -19.63 19.55
N ARG A 86 -15.31 -19.74 19.82
CA ARG A 86 -14.77 -20.70 20.79
C ARG A 86 -15.28 -20.41 22.21
N LYS A 87 -15.26 -19.15 22.64
CA LYS A 87 -15.78 -18.76 23.95
C LYS A 87 -17.27 -19.07 24.10
N LEU A 88 -18.04 -18.82 23.05
CA LEU A 88 -19.47 -19.14 23.05
C LEU A 88 -19.73 -20.66 23.21
N ARG A 89 -18.89 -21.49 22.58
CA ARG A 89 -18.99 -22.96 22.76
C ARG A 89 -18.66 -23.40 24.18
N LEU A 90 -17.71 -22.71 24.82
CA LEU A 90 -17.29 -23.07 26.18
C LEU A 90 -18.31 -22.66 27.23
N PHE A 91 -19.05 -21.60 27.03
CA PHE A 91 -19.95 -21.01 28.00
C PHE A 91 -21.44 -21.08 27.59
N GLY A 92 -21.68 -21.54 26.39
CA GLY A 92 -23.02 -21.66 25.86
C GLY A 92 -23.47 -23.09 25.71
#